data_11ab1c67562c95ba6bf05ad568435d37
#
_entry.id   11ab1c67562c95ba6bf05ad568435d37
#
_cell.length_a   1.000
_cell.length_b   1.000
_cell.length_c   1.000
_cell.angle_alpha   90.00
_cell.angle_beta   90.00
_cell.angle_gamma   90.00
#
_symmetry.space_group_name_H-M   'P 1'
#
loop_
_entity.id
_entity.type
_entity.pdbx_description
1 polymer ?
#
loop_
_entity_poly.entity_id
_entity_poly.type
_entity_poly.pdbx_seq_one_letter_code
_entity_poly.pdbx_strand_id
1 'polypeptide(L)'
;MSLPRVAVLIGPNNCGKTSVLKALQLSLGDYGRYLSDEDFHIDENDNRSGQITVDVRIVATNEKEERVNAFAKEWKNEFGDKIQADLAGNQFFAFRTTAKPQPAKTGFLVERYTLLEWVDFAGWTSVSPLQSQKFFARSEFVPFVSIDAQRDIHQELNEKSSFVGRVLSQVKYDKADVDILEKMISDINDEAVAKSVPLARLKDHLKSLNDSFGGGGSADVTPFPKKLRDLSKNFSVHFGNTAASSFSMEYHGMGTRSWASMLAVKAFTGLMEELHKAEAEPYHPIIAAEEPEAHLHPNAQRSLFTQLFSATGQTIVSTHSPYLAAMCAFPNLRSLSARGGHTQCYSLIDGLSDEELKSLHRQVIRDKGEVLFAKALILFEGQTEDQVVPSMFERWFGATAFSKGVNLAAVNGRNYVPYLKLALSLGIPTVIVSDNDTKNGVSSKADVDGQIARITAEKSLDLGANWFRLEYLTDPFDFEAELIKSCGLKPEVIDSFMVMKEGFNPNPQFLIAQRAALEGKSDDQLIEEMRNAKTRYSGFLADVLIENKHNKTREAVVPQAFRNAFSTIEGWLNLT
;
A
#
# COMPACT_ATOMS: atom_id res chain seq x y z
N MET A 1 -1.89 -3.24 16.39
CA MET A 1 -2.51 -3.21 15.03
C MET A 1 -3.29 -4.49 14.81
N SER A 2 -4.56 -4.39 14.38
CA SER A 2 -5.39 -5.53 13.97
C SER A 2 -5.30 -5.68 12.45
N LEU A 3 -5.11 -6.92 11.97
CA LEU A 3 -4.99 -7.24 10.54
C LEU A 3 -6.18 -8.13 10.15
N PRO A 4 -7.14 -7.63 9.35
CA PRO A 4 -8.24 -8.44 8.81
C PRO A 4 -7.73 -9.46 7.80
N ARG A 5 -8.62 -10.35 7.30
CA ARG A 5 -8.26 -11.36 6.29
C ARG A 5 -7.57 -10.75 5.06
N VAL A 6 -8.05 -9.62 4.61
CA VAL A 6 -7.35 -8.78 3.63
C VAL A 6 -6.96 -7.48 4.32
N ALA A 7 -5.68 -7.22 4.47
CA ALA A 7 -5.15 -5.98 5.04
C ALA A 7 -4.31 -5.24 4.01
N VAL A 8 -4.63 -3.98 3.76
CA VAL A 8 -3.86 -3.12 2.84
C VAL A 8 -3.20 -2.01 3.63
N LEU A 9 -1.87 -2.06 3.69
CA LEU A 9 -1.03 -1.09 4.37
C LEU A 9 -0.76 0.09 3.44
N ILE A 10 -1.22 1.27 3.84
CA ILE A 10 -1.01 2.53 3.12
C ILE A 10 -0.26 3.52 4.00
N GLY A 11 0.22 4.59 3.40
CA GLY A 11 0.92 5.67 4.10
C GLY A 11 2.12 6.18 3.31
N PRO A 12 2.73 7.29 3.75
CA PRO A 12 3.89 7.89 3.11
C PRO A 12 5.10 6.94 3.03
N ASN A 13 6.12 7.33 2.26
CA ASN A 13 7.41 6.64 2.27
C ASN A 13 8.03 6.70 3.67
N ASN A 14 8.76 5.68 4.05
CA ASN A 14 9.44 5.55 5.35
C ASN A 14 8.51 5.56 6.59
N CYS A 15 7.21 5.26 6.42
CA CYS A 15 6.29 5.15 7.55
C CYS A 15 6.27 3.75 8.20
N GLY A 16 7.09 2.80 7.74
CA GLY A 16 7.23 1.48 8.35
C GLY A 16 6.40 0.36 7.73
N LYS A 17 5.82 0.52 6.52
CA LYS A 17 5.06 -0.56 5.83
C LYS A 17 5.88 -1.82 5.65
N THR A 18 7.07 -1.72 5.06
CA THR A 18 8.04 -2.82 4.92
C THR A 18 8.44 -3.40 6.27
N SER A 19 8.65 -2.54 7.29
CA SER A 19 9.01 -2.98 8.64
C SER A 19 7.94 -3.87 9.28
N VAL A 20 6.65 -3.57 9.04
CA VAL A 20 5.54 -4.45 9.50
C VAL A 20 5.59 -5.81 8.82
N LEU A 21 5.80 -5.86 7.50
CA LEU A 21 5.91 -7.13 6.76
C LEU A 21 7.12 -7.95 7.23
N LYS A 22 8.29 -7.31 7.40
CA LYS A 22 9.50 -7.94 7.93
C LYS A 22 9.31 -8.44 9.37
N ALA A 23 8.64 -7.69 10.23
CA ALA A 23 8.35 -8.10 11.60
C ALA A 23 7.45 -9.36 11.64
N LEU A 24 6.44 -9.43 10.79
CA LEU A 24 5.60 -10.61 10.64
C LEU A 24 6.41 -11.80 10.09
N GLN A 25 7.26 -11.57 9.08
CA GLN A 25 8.14 -12.60 8.52
C GLN A 25 9.17 -13.09 9.55
N LEU A 26 9.68 -12.21 10.42
CA LEU A 26 10.56 -12.59 11.53
C LEU A 26 9.83 -13.48 12.55
N SER A 27 8.57 -13.18 12.81
CA SER A 27 7.77 -13.88 13.84
C SER A 27 7.17 -15.18 13.35
N LEU A 28 6.67 -15.24 12.13
CA LEU A 28 5.93 -16.36 11.55
C LEU A 28 6.70 -17.14 10.48
N GLY A 29 7.69 -16.50 9.86
CA GLY A 29 8.49 -17.06 8.78
C GLY A 29 9.95 -17.31 9.16
N ASP A 30 10.84 -17.07 8.20
CA ASP A 30 12.28 -17.37 8.29
C ASP A 30 13.20 -16.14 8.15
N TYR A 31 12.66 -14.93 8.29
CA TYR A 31 13.44 -13.68 8.15
C TYR A 31 14.68 -13.62 9.06
N GLY A 32 14.69 -14.37 10.14
CA GLY A 32 15.85 -14.45 11.04
C GLY A 32 17.17 -14.83 10.37
N ARG A 33 17.13 -15.45 9.17
CA ARG A 33 18.31 -15.77 8.35
C ARG A 33 18.84 -14.57 7.56
N TYR A 34 18.00 -13.56 7.34
CA TYR A 34 18.28 -12.38 6.53
C TYR A 34 18.46 -11.12 7.39
N LEU A 35 18.35 -11.25 8.72
CA LEU A 35 18.55 -10.13 9.65
C LEU A 35 19.92 -9.50 9.46
N SER A 36 19.94 -8.18 9.45
CA SER A 36 21.13 -7.35 9.43
C SER A 36 21.08 -6.31 10.57
N ASP A 37 22.18 -5.62 10.77
CA ASP A 37 22.22 -4.52 11.74
C ASP A 37 21.26 -3.37 11.37
N GLU A 38 20.90 -3.23 10.10
CA GLU A 38 19.99 -2.20 9.59
C GLU A 38 18.53 -2.44 10.00
N ASP A 39 18.17 -3.66 10.41
CA ASP A 39 16.82 -3.98 10.87
C ASP A 39 16.55 -3.51 12.32
N PHE A 40 17.61 -3.08 13.03
CA PHE A 40 17.47 -2.59 14.40
C PHE A 40 17.17 -1.10 14.42
N HIS A 41 16.21 -0.71 15.24
CA HIS A 41 15.81 0.69 15.40
C HIS A 41 16.97 1.57 15.86
N ILE A 42 17.11 2.73 15.25
CA ILE A 42 18.04 3.79 15.64
C ILE A 42 17.20 4.95 16.18
N ASP A 43 17.50 5.38 17.40
CA ASP A 43 16.81 6.49 18.04
C ASP A 43 17.31 7.86 17.52
N GLU A 44 16.67 8.95 18.00
CA GLU A 44 17.04 10.33 17.61
C GLU A 44 18.47 10.74 18.04
N ASN A 45 19.13 9.97 18.90
CA ASN A 45 20.50 10.19 19.37
C ASN A 45 21.49 9.23 18.70
N ASP A 46 21.14 8.64 17.58
CA ASP A 46 21.93 7.64 16.84
C ASP A 46 22.26 6.37 17.64
N ASN A 47 21.52 6.07 18.72
CA ASN A 47 21.72 4.82 19.44
C ASN A 47 20.90 3.71 18.79
N ARG A 48 21.59 2.63 18.43
CA ARG A 48 20.95 1.43 17.91
C ARG A 48 20.36 0.57 19.03
N SER A 49 19.12 0.13 18.86
CA SER A 49 18.46 -0.79 19.79
C SER A 49 19.22 -2.12 19.87
N GLY A 50 19.43 -2.62 21.08
CA GLY A 50 20.12 -3.91 21.31
C GLY A 50 19.22 -5.13 21.03
N GLN A 51 17.93 -4.94 20.75
CA GLN A 51 16.97 -6.01 20.57
C GLN A 51 15.80 -5.57 19.70
N ILE A 52 15.37 -6.47 18.81
CA ILE A 52 14.07 -6.42 18.15
C ILE A 52 13.08 -7.22 18.99
N THR A 53 11.88 -6.69 19.20
CA THR A 53 10.79 -7.41 19.89
C THR A 53 9.50 -7.27 19.08
N VAL A 54 8.85 -8.40 18.81
CA VAL A 54 7.59 -8.46 18.05
C VAL A 54 6.61 -9.35 18.79
N ASP A 55 5.46 -8.81 19.14
CA ASP A 55 4.35 -9.58 19.73
C ASP A 55 3.27 -9.85 18.69
N VAL A 56 2.87 -11.10 18.57
CA VAL A 56 1.82 -11.55 17.66
C VAL A 56 0.72 -12.22 18.44
N ARG A 57 -0.55 -11.86 18.14
CA ARG A 57 -1.73 -12.53 18.68
C ARG A 57 -2.58 -13.09 17.56
N ILE A 58 -2.87 -14.38 17.64
CA ILE A 58 -3.78 -15.11 16.74
C ILE A 58 -5.11 -15.29 17.47
N VAL A 59 -6.21 -14.95 16.81
CA VAL A 59 -7.57 -15.08 17.34
C VAL A 59 -8.42 -15.90 16.38
N ALA A 60 -9.42 -16.59 16.91
CA ALA A 60 -10.39 -17.32 16.10
C ALA A 60 -11.41 -16.37 15.48
N THR A 61 -11.73 -16.59 14.20
CA THR A 61 -12.79 -15.86 13.49
C THR A 61 -13.75 -16.84 12.80
N ASN A 62 -14.98 -16.38 12.52
CA ASN A 62 -15.94 -17.09 11.69
C ASN A 62 -15.75 -16.74 10.19
N GLU A 63 -16.61 -17.32 9.34
CA GLU A 63 -16.59 -17.07 7.89
C GLU A 63 -16.87 -15.59 7.51
N LYS A 64 -17.49 -14.82 8.42
CA LYS A 64 -17.72 -13.37 8.25
C LYS A 64 -16.59 -12.52 8.79
N GLU A 65 -15.45 -13.12 9.16
CA GLU A 65 -14.29 -12.48 9.77
C GLU A 65 -14.56 -11.85 11.16
N GLU A 66 -15.69 -12.18 11.79
CA GLU A 66 -15.99 -11.74 13.14
C GLU A 66 -15.27 -12.64 14.16
N ARG A 67 -14.73 -12.02 15.23
CA ARG A 67 -14.08 -12.78 16.31
C ARG A 67 -15.07 -13.70 17.01
N VAL A 68 -14.69 -14.96 17.18
CA VAL A 68 -15.44 -15.95 17.95
C VAL A 68 -14.72 -16.30 19.25
N ASN A 69 -15.46 -16.84 20.23
CA ASN A 69 -14.95 -17.04 21.58
C ASN A 69 -13.93 -18.18 21.68
N ALA A 70 -13.95 -19.15 20.76
CA ALA A 70 -13.10 -20.33 20.87
C ALA A 70 -12.57 -20.78 19.51
N PHE A 71 -11.35 -21.30 19.49
CA PHE A 71 -10.78 -21.99 18.34
C PHE A 71 -11.56 -23.27 17.99
N ALA A 72 -11.62 -23.60 16.71
CA ALA A 72 -12.08 -24.91 16.25
C ALA A 72 -11.18 -26.05 16.79
N LYS A 73 -11.69 -27.28 16.75
CA LYS A 73 -11.04 -28.44 17.37
C LYS A 73 -9.63 -28.67 16.79
N GLU A 74 -9.47 -28.51 15.49
CA GLU A 74 -8.23 -28.71 14.77
C GLU A 74 -7.15 -27.73 15.26
N TRP A 75 -7.49 -26.48 15.44
CA TRP A 75 -6.62 -25.43 15.99
C TRP A 75 -6.30 -25.64 17.47
N LYS A 76 -7.26 -26.17 18.25
CA LYS A 76 -7.01 -26.53 19.66
C LYS A 76 -5.98 -27.64 19.78
N ASN A 77 -6.01 -28.60 18.87
CA ASN A 77 -5.02 -29.69 18.85
C ASN A 77 -3.62 -29.15 18.53
N GLU A 78 -3.52 -28.18 17.60
CA GLU A 78 -2.23 -27.61 17.20
C GLU A 78 -1.63 -26.67 18.26
N PHE A 79 -2.41 -25.76 18.78
CA PHE A 79 -1.91 -24.79 19.77
C PHE A 79 -1.82 -25.38 21.19
N GLY A 80 -2.63 -26.38 21.51
CA GLY A 80 -2.60 -27.10 22.78
C GLY A 80 -2.73 -26.20 24.01
N ASP A 81 -1.82 -26.39 24.95
CA ASP A 81 -1.73 -25.66 26.24
C ASP A 81 -1.31 -24.17 26.09
N LYS A 82 -0.94 -23.72 24.89
CA LYS A 82 -0.56 -22.33 24.62
C LYS A 82 -1.76 -21.41 24.39
N ILE A 83 -2.98 -21.99 24.28
CA ILE A 83 -4.20 -21.18 24.15
C ILE A 83 -4.50 -20.50 25.48
N GLN A 84 -4.73 -19.21 25.43
CA GLN A 84 -5.13 -18.37 26.55
C GLN A 84 -6.54 -17.82 26.33
N ALA A 85 -7.13 -17.23 27.36
CA ALA A 85 -8.39 -16.51 27.26
C ALA A 85 -8.26 -15.10 27.83
N ASP A 86 -8.91 -14.13 27.18
CA ASP A 86 -9.00 -12.77 27.69
C ASP A 86 -10.06 -12.67 28.82
N LEU A 87 -10.19 -11.48 29.43
CA LEU A 87 -11.15 -11.24 30.52
C LEU A 87 -12.61 -11.49 30.12
N ALA A 88 -12.93 -11.45 28.83
CA ALA A 88 -14.26 -11.76 28.29
C ALA A 88 -14.42 -13.27 27.97
N GLY A 89 -13.40 -14.09 28.21
CA GLY A 89 -13.40 -15.52 27.92
C GLY A 89 -13.08 -15.89 26.48
N ASN A 90 -12.68 -14.92 25.63
CA ASN A 90 -12.35 -15.20 24.25
C ASN A 90 -10.93 -15.78 24.12
N GLN A 91 -10.82 -16.91 23.47
CA GLN A 91 -9.54 -17.60 23.27
C GLN A 91 -8.62 -16.84 22.31
N PHE A 92 -7.33 -16.93 22.59
CA PHE A 92 -6.26 -16.43 21.71
C PHE A 92 -4.99 -17.28 21.90
N PHE A 93 -4.12 -17.25 20.90
CA PHE A 93 -2.74 -17.70 21.01
C PHE A 93 -1.82 -16.50 20.77
N ALA A 94 -0.95 -16.19 21.71
CA ALA A 94 -0.04 -15.06 21.59
C ALA A 94 1.39 -15.45 21.94
N PHE A 95 2.34 -14.82 21.26
CA PHE A 95 3.75 -15.06 21.48
C PHE A 95 4.60 -13.83 21.17
N ARG A 96 5.74 -13.75 21.86
CA ARG A 96 6.78 -12.75 21.66
C ARG A 96 7.96 -13.35 20.93
N THR A 97 8.37 -12.72 19.85
CA THR A 97 9.61 -12.99 19.14
C THR A 97 10.65 -11.94 19.53
N THR A 98 11.82 -12.38 19.92
CA THR A 98 12.97 -11.48 20.16
C THR A 98 14.12 -11.84 19.25
N ALA A 99 14.84 -10.83 18.77
CA ALA A 99 16.08 -11.02 18.02
C ALA A 99 17.18 -10.15 18.62
N LYS A 100 18.35 -10.74 18.87
CA LYS A 100 19.52 -10.08 19.48
C LYS A 100 20.79 -10.44 18.72
N PRO A 101 21.75 -9.49 18.55
CA PRO A 101 23.07 -9.84 18.07
C PRO A 101 23.76 -10.87 18.96
N GLN A 102 24.54 -11.78 18.38
CA GLN A 102 25.35 -12.75 19.11
C GLN A 102 26.83 -12.34 19.10
N PRO A 103 27.36 -11.75 20.18
CA PRO A 103 28.76 -11.26 20.18
C PRO A 103 29.81 -12.35 19.94
N ALA A 104 29.50 -13.60 20.33
CA ALA A 104 30.41 -14.73 20.22
C ALA A 104 30.26 -15.54 18.93
N LYS A 105 29.26 -15.25 18.10
CA LYS A 105 28.94 -15.93 16.84
C LYS A 105 28.51 -14.90 15.81
N THR A 106 28.82 -15.15 14.54
CA THR A 106 28.23 -14.35 13.46
C THR A 106 26.74 -14.60 13.37
N GLY A 107 25.92 -13.51 13.40
CA GLY A 107 24.47 -13.56 13.23
C GLY A 107 23.67 -13.16 14.46
N PHE A 108 22.40 -13.53 14.43
CA PHE A 108 21.41 -13.10 15.42
C PHE A 108 20.77 -14.30 16.10
N LEU A 109 20.47 -14.17 17.40
CA LEU A 109 19.67 -15.14 18.16
C LEU A 109 18.21 -14.74 18.08
N VAL A 110 17.39 -15.56 17.41
CA VAL A 110 15.95 -15.37 17.33
C VAL A 110 15.26 -16.38 18.25
N GLU A 111 14.47 -15.90 19.17
CA GLU A 111 13.75 -16.72 20.15
C GLU A 111 12.28 -16.35 20.19
N ARG A 112 11.42 -17.33 20.46
CA ARG A 112 9.96 -17.17 20.54
C ARG A 112 9.44 -17.84 21.80
N TYR A 113 8.56 -17.09 22.48
CA TYR A 113 8.00 -17.53 23.77
C TYR A 113 6.51 -17.20 23.82
N THR A 114 5.71 -18.11 24.37
CA THR A 114 4.28 -17.88 24.58
C THR A 114 4.04 -16.71 25.53
N LEU A 115 3.03 -15.90 25.23
CA LEU A 115 2.50 -14.86 26.12
C LEU A 115 1.21 -15.36 26.75
N LEU A 116 1.10 -15.26 28.09
CA LEU A 116 -0.08 -15.67 28.84
C LEU A 116 -1.19 -14.62 28.82
N GLU A 117 -0.84 -13.36 28.59
CA GLU A 117 -1.77 -12.25 28.54
C GLU A 117 -1.48 -11.35 27.37
N TRP A 118 -2.48 -10.62 26.93
CA TRP A 118 -2.38 -9.62 25.88
C TRP A 118 -2.81 -8.28 26.43
N VAL A 119 -1.89 -7.32 26.47
CA VAL A 119 -2.10 -5.96 26.95
C VAL A 119 -2.05 -4.95 25.81
N ASP A 120 -2.55 -3.77 26.07
CA ASP A 120 -2.43 -2.65 25.13
C ASP A 120 -0.98 -2.22 24.91
N PHE A 121 -0.72 -1.55 23.80
CA PHE A 121 0.64 -1.14 23.41
C PHE A 121 1.37 -0.36 24.51
N ALA A 122 0.67 0.48 25.28
CA ALA A 122 1.26 1.25 26.38
C ALA A 122 1.86 0.36 27.49
N GLY A 123 1.31 -0.85 27.68
CA GLY A 123 1.75 -1.80 28.71
C GLY A 123 2.59 -2.97 28.19
N TRP A 124 2.88 -3.04 26.88
CA TRP A 124 3.48 -4.22 26.26
C TRP A 124 4.86 -4.61 26.84
N THR A 125 5.63 -3.63 27.30
CA THR A 125 6.95 -3.86 27.92
C THR A 125 6.85 -4.53 29.30
N SER A 126 5.72 -4.39 30.00
CA SER A 126 5.51 -4.98 31.33
C SER A 126 5.18 -6.48 31.27
N VAL A 127 4.76 -6.99 30.08
CA VAL A 127 4.44 -8.40 29.92
C VAL A 127 5.70 -9.22 29.74
N SER A 128 5.93 -10.16 30.64
CA SER A 128 7.04 -11.11 30.55
C SER A 128 6.59 -12.38 29.84
N PRO A 129 7.33 -12.85 28.81
CA PRO A 129 7.01 -14.10 28.16
C PRO A 129 7.32 -15.30 29.07
N LEU A 130 6.58 -16.38 28.91
CA LEU A 130 6.78 -17.59 29.67
C LEU A 130 8.02 -18.36 29.18
N GLN A 131 9.13 -18.23 29.89
CA GLN A 131 10.43 -18.80 29.51
C GLN A 131 10.41 -20.35 29.36
N SER A 132 9.53 -21.03 30.06
CA SER A 132 9.36 -22.49 29.97
C SER A 132 8.66 -22.94 28.69
N GLN A 133 7.94 -22.06 28.02
CA GLN A 133 7.21 -22.35 26.76
C GLN A 133 7.88 -21.68 25.55
N LYS A 134 9.17 -21.96 25.39
CA LYS A 134 9.88 -21.64 24.15
C LYS A 134 9.42 -22.59 23.05
N PHE A 135 9.12 -22.07 21.87
CA PHE A 135 8.78 -22.90 20.73
C PHE A 135 9.63 -22.55 19.48
N PHE A 136 9.82 -23.55 18.64
CA PHE A 136 10.53 -23.39 17.38
C PHE A 136 9.53 -23.02 16.29
N ALA A 137 9.84 -22.10 15.56
CA ALA A 137 9.04 -21.12 14.90
C ALA A 137 8.59 -21.43 13.52
N ARG A 138 8.26 -22.54 13.11
CA ARG A 138 7.58 -22.69 11.83
C ARG A 138 6.38 -23.60 12.03
N SER A 139 5.20 -23.00 12.10
CA SER A 139 3.99 -23.78 11.98
C SER A 139 3.77 -24.06 10.49
N GLU A 140 3.68 -25.32 10.12
CA GLU A 140 3.29 -25.72 8.76
C GLU A 140 1.83 -25.32 8.47
N PHE A 141 1.05 -25.14 9.53
CA PHE A 141 -0.38 -24.79 9.49
C PHE A 141 -0.64 -23.27 9.34
N VAL A 142 0.35 -22.41 9.68
CA VAL A 142 0.30 -20.96 9.48
C VAL A 142 1.55 -20.52 8.70
N PRO A 143 1.71 -20.97 7.45
CA PRO A 143 2.88 -20.60 6.68
C PRO A 143 2.83 -19.12 6.30
N PHE A 144 3.95 -18.42 6.50
CA PHE A 144 4.14 -17.05 6.04
C PHE A 144 4.85 -17.06 4.69
N VAL A 145 4.22 -16.45 3.68
CA VAL A 145 4.74 -16.37 2.32
C VAL A 145 4.95 -14.91 1.96
N SER A 146 6.20 -14.47 1.90
CA SER A 146 6.57 -13.14 1.45
C SER A 146 6.67 -13.09 -0.06
N ILE A 147 6.10 -12.06 -0.67
CA ILE A 147 6.18 -11.75 -2.10
C ILE A 147 6.74 -10.34 -2.24
N ASP A 148 8.00 -10.24 -2.63
CA ASP A 148 8.67 -8.96 -2.82
C ASP A 148 8.37 -8.38 -4.22
N ALA A 149 8.48 -7.07 -4.38
CA ALA A 149 8.22 -6.37 -5.65
C ALA A 149 9.07 -6.86 -6.83
N GLN A 150 10.28 -7.34 -6.55
CA GLN A 150 11.24 -7.83 -7.55
C GLN A 150 11.24 -9.35 -7.71
N ARG A 151 10.28 -10.05 -7.13
CA ARG A 151 10.25 -11.51 -7.13
C ARG A 151 10.08 -12.09 -8.53
N ASP A 152 10.87 -13.10 -8.83
CA ASP A 152 10.89 -13.79 -10.11
C ASP A 152 10.39 -15.23 -9.96
N ILE A 153 9.39 -15.60 -10.77
CA ILE A 153 8.86 -16.99 -10.80
C ILE A 153 9.97 -18.02 -11.01
N HIS A 154 10.99 -17.68 -11.78
CA HIS A 154 12.11 -18.59 -12.05
C HIS A 154 12.92 -18.88 -10.78
N GLN A 155 13.18 -17.87 -9.97
CA GLN A 155 13.83 -18.04 -8.65
C GLN A 155 12.94 -18.85 -7.71
N GLU A 156 11.63 -18.56 -7.66
CA GLU A 156 10.69 -19.27 -6.84
C GLU A 156 10.61 -20.78 -7.14
N LEU A 157 10.65 -21.15 -8.41
CA LEU A 157 10.60 -22.54 -8.82
C LEU A 157 11.91 -23.29 -8.53
N ASN A 158 13.05 -22.62 -8.67
CA ASN A 158 14.37 -23.24 -8.56
C ASN A 158 14.94 -23.21 -7.13
N GLU A 159 14.50 -22.27 -6.27
CA GLU A 159 14.97 -22.15 -4.90
C GLU A 159 14.18 -23.07 -3.97
N LYS A 160 14.81 -24.17 -3.51
CA LYS A 160 14.19 -25.14 -2.60
C LYS A 160 13.72 -24.56 -1.28
N SER A 161 14.30 -23.45 -0.83
CA SER A 161 13.91 -22.74 0.37
C SER A 161 12.65 -21.89 0.18
N SER A 162 12.31 -21.53 -1.07
CA SER A 162 11.07 -20.80 -1.38
C SER A 162 9.83 -21.61 -1.03
N PHE A 163 8.68 -20.94 -0.91
CA PHE A 163 7.42 -21.63 -0.66
C PHE A 163 7.07 -22.60 -1.81
N VAL A 164 7.14 -22.12 -3.05
CA VAL A 164 6.85 -22.90 -4.25
C VAL A 164 7.83 -24.06 -4.42
N GLY A 165 9.14 -23.81 -4.24
CA GLY A 165 10.17 -24.83 -4.33
C GLY A 165 10.00 -25.95 -3.29
N ARG A 166 9.54 -25.64 -2.09
CA ARG A 166 9.23 -26.67 -1.06
C ARG A 166 8.06 -27.53 -1.47
N VAL A 167 6.95 -26.93 -1.93
CA VAL A 167 5.79 -27.70 -2.40
C VAL A 167 6.17 -28.61 -3.58
N LEU A 168 6.91 -28.07 -4.55
CA LEU A 168 7.39 -28.87 -5.68
C LEU A 168 8.35 -30.00 -5.26
N SER A 169 9.16 -29.80 -4.23
CA SER A 169 10.08 -30.83 -3.71
C SER A 169 9.35 -32.00 -3.02
N GLN A 170 8.09 -31.79 -2.62
CA GLN A 170 7.25 -32.82 -2.00
C GLN A 170 6.42 -33.60 -3.01
N VAL A 171 6.43 -33.21 -4.31
CA VAL A 171 5.74 -33.95 -5.36
C VAL A 171 6.28 -35.38 -5.42
N LYS A 172 5.43 -36.35 -5.16
CA LYS A 172 5.74 -37.78 -5.23
C LYS A 172 4.98 -38.39 -6.39
N TYR A 173 5.67 -39.21 -7.15
CA TYR A 173 5.09 -40.08 -8.16
C TYR A 173 5.07 -41.51 -7.67
N ASP A 174 4.12 -42.31 -8.09
CA ASP A 174 4.12 -43.71 -7.81
C ASP A 174 5.36 -44.39 -8.43
N LYS A 175 5.88 -45.43 -7.76
CA LYS A 175 7.12 -46.08 -8.21
C LYS A 175 7.07 -46.58 -9.67
N ALA A 176 5.91 -47.06 -10.09
CA ALA A 176 5.70 -47.50 -11.49
C ALA A 176 5.82 -46.34 -12.48
N ASP A 177 5.25 -45.14 -12.11
CA ASP A 177 5.33 -43.93 -12.93
C ASP A 177 6.76 -43.39 -12.98
N VAL A 178 7.48 -43.43 -11.84
CA VAL A 178 8.90 -43.04 -11.79
C VAL A 178 9.73 -43.87 -12.75
N ASP A 179 9.57 -45.22 -12.74
CA ASP A 179 10.31 -46.13 -13.60
C ASP A 179 10.02 -45.87 -15.09
N ILE A 180 8.76 -45.61 -15.43
CA ILE A 180 8.34 -45.28 -16.80
C ILE A 180 8.96 -43.93 -17.22
N LEU A 181 8.84 -42.89 -16.42
CA LEU A 181 9.34 -41.55 -16.74
C LEU A 181 10.87 -41.53 -16.83
N GLU A 182 11.58 -42.18 -15.89
CA GLU A 182 13.04 -42.27 -15.94
C GLU A 182 13.53 -43.04 -17.18
N LYS A 183 12.78 -44.07 -17.62
CA LYS A 183 13.06 -44.76 -18.88
C LYS A 183 12.88 -43.85 -20.09
N MET A 184 11.77 -43.09 -20.16
CA MET A 184 11.57 -42.10 -21.25
C MET A 184 12.70 -41.08 -21.31
N ILE A 185 13.18 -40.59 -20.15
CA ILE A 185 14.32 -39.66 -20.09
C ILE A 185 15.60 -40.31 -20.60
N SER A 186 15.83 -41.58 -20.28
CA SER A 186 16.98 -42.34 -20.80
C SER A 186 16.92 -42.44 -22.34
N ASP A 187 15.78 -42.78 -22.87
CA ASP A 187 15.56 -42.90 -24.34
C ASP A 187 15.81 -41.55 -25.05
N ILE A 188 15.35 -40.43 -24.44
CA ILE A 188 15.61 -39.06 -24.93
C ILE A 188 17.10 -38.74 -24.91
N ASN A 189 17.82 -39.10 -23.84
CA ASN A 189 19.26 -38.88 -23.72
C ASN A 189 20.04 -39.64 -24.79
N ASP A 190 19.70 -40.92 -25.02
CA ASP A 190 20.35 -41.75 -26.03
C ASP A 190 20.12 -41.19 -27.44
N GLU A 191 18.90 -40.77 -27.74
CA GLU A 191 18.56 -40.17 -29.03
C GLU A 191 19.25 -38.80 -29.22
N ALA A 192 19.31 -37.96 -28.19
CA ALA A 192 20.00 -36.66 -28.25
C ALA A 192 21.51 -36.83 -28.51
N VAL A 193 22.12 -37.84 -27.90
CA VAL A 193 23.55 -38.16 -28.14
C VAL A 193 23.74 -38.73 -29.54
N ALA A 194 22.86 -39.62 -30.00
CA ALA A 194 22.95 -40.24 -31.34
C ALA A 194 22.81 -39.20 -32.47
N LYS A 195 21.96 -38.20 -32.31
CA LYS A 195 21.73 -37.13 -33.31
C LYS A 195 22.73 -35.97 -33.24
N SER A 196 23.58 -35.90 -32.22
CA SER A 196 24.56 -34.82 -32.02
C SER A 196 25.97 -35.33 -32.27
N VAL A 197 26.58 -35.00 -33.41
CA VAL A 197 27.96 -35.37 -33.73
C VAL A 197 28.96 -34.99 -32.61
N PRO A 198 28.90 -33.80 -32.00
CA PRO A 198 29.79 -33.48 -30.89
C PRO A 198 29.59 -34.36 -29.65
N LEU A 199 28.32 -34.68 -29.29
CA LEU A 199 28.02 -35.51 -28.10
C LEU A 199 28.38 -36.99 -28.36
N ALA A 200 28.15 -37.50 -29.55
CA ALA A 200 28.58 -38.85 -29.95
C ALA A 200 30.10 -38.99 -29.86
N ARG A 201 30.87 -38.02 -30.41
CA ARG A 201 32.34 -38.00 -30.30
C ARG A 201 32.80 -37.94 -28.85
N LEU A 202 32.17 -37.12 -28.02
CA LEU A 202 32.49 -37.04 -26.58
C LEU A 202 32.26 -38.39 -25.90
N LYS A 203 31.14 -39.08 -26.19
CA LYS A 203 30.83 -40.41 -25.66
C LYS A 203 31.89 -41.42 -26.07
N ASP A 204 32.33 -41.42 -27.33
CA ASP A 204 33.36 -42.32 -27.84
C ASP A 204 34.72 -42.08 -27.17
N HIS A 205 35.12 -40.82 -26.98
CA HIS A 205 36.36 -40.49 -26.28
C HIS A 205 36.32 -40.89 -24.79
N LEU A 206 35.19 -40.65 -24.11
CA LEU A 206 35.01 -41.05 -22.71
C LEU A 206 35.04 -42.58 -22.58
N LYS A 207 34.45 -43.31 -23.52
CA LYS A 207 34.49 -44.76 -23.57
C LYS A 207 35.93 -45.27 -23.77
N SER A 208 36.67 -44.72 -24.74
CA SER A 208 38.07 -45.07 -24.96
C SER A 208 38.96 -44.78 -23.74
N LEU A 209 38.66 -43.67 -23.02
CA LEU A 209 39.35 -43.33 -21.79
C LEU A 209 39.07 -44.36 -20.68
N ASN A 210 37.82 -44.74 -20.51
CA ASN A 210 37.38 -45.74 -19.53
C ASN A 210 38.04 -47.12 -19.80
N ASP A 211 38.04 -47.50 -21.05
CA ASP A 211 38.68 -48.77 -21.48
C ASP A 211 40.22 -48.77 -21.19
N SER A 212 40.85 -47.60 -21.32
CA SER A 212 42.29 -47.41 -21.03
C SER A 212 42.64 -47.55 -19.54
N PHE A 213 41.70 -47.26 -18.65
CA PHE A 213 41.89 -47.39 -17.20
C PHE A 213 41.52 -48.77 -16.63
N GLY A 214 41.17 -49.74 -17.51
CA GLY A 214 40.82 -51.10 -17.07
C GLY A 214 39.51 -51.17 -16.24
N GLY A 215 38.69 -50.12 -16.30
CA GLY A 215 37.43 -50.05 -15.58
C GLY A 215 36.34 -50.81 -16.28
N GLY A 216 35.68 -51.74 -15.59
CA GLY A 216 34.49 -52.45 -16.08
C GLY A 216 33.21 -51.60 -16.08
N GLY A 217 33.31 -50.25 -15.98
CA GLY A 217 32.18 -49.33 -15.99
C GLY A 217 31.82 -48.81 -17.38
N SER A 218 30.60 -48.35 -17.59
CA SER A 218 30.18 -47.65 -18.80
C SER A 218 30.31 -46.14 -18.62
N ALA A 219 31.01 -45.47 -19.55
CA ALA A 219 30.96 -44.01 -19.63
C ALA A 219 29.74 -43.60 -20.45
N ASP A 220 28.93 -42.71 -19.86
CA ASP A 220 27.70 -42.26 -20.47
C ASP A 220 27.61 -40.73 -20.45
N VAL A 221 27.12 -40.18 -21.56
CA VAL A 221 26.88 -38.73 -21.71
C VAL A 221 25.40 -38.49 -21.62
N THR A 222 24.97 -37.74 -20.63
CA THR A 222 23.55 -37.47 -20.36
C THR A 222 23.26 -35.99 -20.46
N PRO A 223 22.80 -35.49 -21.61
CA PRO A 223 22.41 -34.08 -21.78
C PRO A 223 21.32 -33.64 -20.82
N PHE A 224 20.42 -34.56 -20.42
CA PHE A 224 19.31 -34.33 -19.51
C PHE A 224 19.49 -35.16 -18.22
N PRO A 225 19.06 -34.65 -17.04
CA PRO A 225 19.16 -35.40 -15.78
C PRO A 225 18.45 -36.76 -15.84
N LYS A 226 19.13 -37.86 -15.44
CA LYS A 226 18.56 -39.21 -15.44
C LYS A 226 17.45 -39.46 -14.43
N LYS A 227 17.53 -38.75 -13.30
CA LYS A 227 16.58 -38.94 -12.18
C LYS A 227 15.48 -37.92 -12.23
N LEU A 228 14.24 -38.37 -12.09
CA LEU A 228 13.04 -37.54 -12.07
C LEU A 228 13.13 -36.41 -10.98
N ARG A 229 13.69 -36.72 -9.81
CA ARG A 229 13.95 -35.74 -8.73
C ARG A 229 14.92 -34.61 -9.12
N ASP A 230 15.76 -34.83 -10.12
CA ASP A 230 16.72 -33.82 -10.59
C ASP A 230 16.15 -32.94 -11.72
N LEU A 231 15.07 -33.38 -12.37
CA LEU A 231 14.28 -32.57 -13.28
C LEU A 231 13.56 -31.44 -12.56
N SER A 232 13.14 -31.67 -11.30
CA SER A 232 12.49 -30.63 -10.48
C SER A 232 13.38 -29.41 -10.20
N LYS A 233 14.67 -29.49 -10.46
CA LYS A 233 15.61 -28.36 -10.33
C LYS A 233 15.61 -27.41 -11.53
N ASN A 234 14.99 -27.79 -12.64
CA ASN A 234 14.99 -27.04 -13.90
C ASN A 234 13.56 -26.77 -14.40
N PHE A 235 12.61 -26.55 -13.48
CA PHE A 235 11.29 -26.11 -13.88
C PHE A 235 11.36 -24.75 -14.57
N SER A 236 10.80 -24.67 -15.78
CA SER A 236 10.59 -23.42 -16.47
C SER A 236 9.12 -23.25 -16.82
N VAL A 237 8.61 -22.06 -16.62
CA VAL A 237 7.26 -21.68 -17.05
C VAL A 237 7.37 -20.97 -18.38
N HIS A 238 6.60 -21.40 -19.36
CA HIS A 238 6.53 -20.78 -20.68
C HIS A 238 5.18 -20.09 -20.84
N PHE A 239 5.18 -18.88 -21.38
CA PHE A 239 3.99 -18.10 -21.64
C PHE A 239 3.99 -17.58 -23.09
N GLY A 240 2.83 -17.64 -23.76
CA GLY A 240 2.65 -17.17 -25.12
C GLY A 240 1.24 -17.46 -25.64
N ASN A 241 0.89 -16.87 -26.77
CA ASN A 241 -0.45 -17.02 -27.36
C ASN A 241 -0.70 -18.40 -27.94
N THR A 242 0.35 -19.10 -28.31
CA THR A 242 0.30 -20.49 -28.84
C THR A 242 1.51 -21.25 -28.29
N ALA A 243 1.45 -22.59 -28.29
CA ALA A 243 2.58 -23.43 -27.90
C ALA A 243 3.84 -23.16 -28.74
N ALA A 244 3.68 -22.84 -30.02
CA ALA A 244 4.78 -22.53 -30.93
C ALA A 244 5.41 -21.16 -30.73
N SER A 245 4.68 -20.22 -30.09
CA SER A 245 5.12 -18.85 -29.79
C SER A 245 5.29 -18.59 -28.29
N SER A 246 5.38 -19.64 -27.47
CA SER A 246 5.64 -19.53 -26.05
C SER A 246 7.14 -19.37 -25.77
N PHE A 247 7.47 -18.42 -24.90
CA PHE A 247 8.84 -18.17 -24.44
C PHE A 247 8.94 -18.46 -22.95
N SER A 248 10.12 -18.88 -22.49
CA SER A 248 10.39 -18.99 -21.05
C SER A 248 10.13 -17.66 -20.36
N MET A 249 9.58 -17.72 -19.14
CA MET A 249 9.27 -16.53 -18.34
C MET A 249 10.49 -15.64 -18.09
N GLU A 250 11.70 -16.15 -18.15
CA GLU A 250 12.94 -15.35 -18.02
C GLU A 250 13.12 -14.30 -19.14
N TYR A 251 12.49 -14.53 -20.31
CA TYR A 251 12.49 -13.57 -21.43
C TYR A 251 11.33 -12.57 -21.38
N HIS A 252 10.44 -12.68 -20.39
CA HIS A 252 9.34 -11.73 -20.19
C HIS A 252 9.75 -10.58 -19.29
N GLY A 253 9.04 -9.45 -19.40
CA GLY A 253 9.25 -8.28 -18.54
C GLY A 253 9.00 -8.60 -17.05
N MET A 254 9.62 -7.82 -16.16
CA MET A 254 9.53 -7.98 -14.69
C MET A 254 8.08 -8.08 -14.19
N GLY A 255 7.17 -7.25 -14.72
CA GLY A 255 5.76 -7.31 -14.33
C GLY A 255 5.09 -8.66 -14.58
N THR A 256 5.34 -9.28 -15.75
CA THR A 256 4.78 -10.60 -16.07
C THR A 256 5.37 -11.69 -15.17
N ARG A 257 6.66 -11.63 -14.88
CA ARG A 257 7.36 -12.57 -13.99
C ARG A 257 6.87 -12.48 -12.54
N SER A 258 6.73 -11.25 -12.03
CA SER A 258 6.20 -11.00 -10.70
C SER A 258 4.75 -11.48 -10.58
N TRP A 259 3.90 -11.18 -11.57
CA TRP A 259 2.52 -11.65 -11.58
C TRP A 259 2.43 -13.18 -11.61
N ALA A 260 3.22 -13.86 -12.44
CA ALA A 260 3.25 -15.31 -12.49
C ALA A 260 3.68 -15.94 -11.15
N SER A 261 4.66 -15.32 -10.46
CA SER A 261 5.06 -15.74 -9.11
C SER A 261 3.90 -15.68 -8.11
N MET A 262 3.14 -14.58 -8.11
CA MET A 262 1.99 -14.41 -7.22
C MET A 262 0.88 -15.43 -7.51
N LEU A 263 0.62 -15.73 -8.80
CA LEU A 263 -0.34 -16.75 -9.20
C LEU A 263 0.10 -18.16 -8.79
N ALA A 264 1.38 -18.46 -8.89
CA ALA A 264 1.94 -19.72 -8.41
C ALA A 264 1.77 -19.87 -6.89
N VAL A 265 2.09 -18.83 -6.11
CA VAL A 265 1.86 -18.82 -4.66
C VAL A 265 0.38 -19.07 -4.34
N LYS A 266 -0.54 -18.35 -5.01
CA LYS A 266 -1.98 -18.57 -4.82
C LYS A 266 -2.41 -20.00 -5.15
N ALA A 267 -1.95 -20.56 -6.27
CA ALA A 267 -2.31 -21.93 -6.68
C ALA A 267 -1.80 -22.96 -5.66
N PHE A 268 -0.57 -22.80 -5.19
CA PHE A 268 0.02 -23.73 -4.23
C PHE A 268 -0.56 -23.58 -2.81
N THR A 269 -0.91 -22.36 -2.37
CA THR A 269 -1.61 -22.19 -1.10
C THR A 269 -3.00 -22.84 -1.14
N GLY A 270 -3.73 -22.73 -2.25
CA GLY A 270 -5.00 -23.42 -2.43
C GLY A 270 -4.87 -24.96 -2.44
N LEU A 271 -3.85 -25.49 -3.13
CA LEU A 271 -3.57 -26.93 -3.12
C LEU A 271 -3.26 -27.44 -1.71
N MET A 272 -2.43 -26.72 -0.96
CA MET A 272 -2.09 -27.09 0.42
C MET A 272 -3.31 -27.04 1.33
N GLU A 273 -4.24 -26.08 1.14
CA GLU A 273 -5.51 -26.06 1.86
C GLU A 273 -6.33 -27.32 1.62
N GLU A 274 -6.46 -27.76 0.36
CA GLU A 274 -7.18 -28.97 0.01
C GLU A 274 -6.57 -30.21 0.65
N LEU A 275 -5.24 -30.32 0.67
CA LEU A 275 -4.52 -31.43 1.29
C LEU A 275 -4.71 -31.48 2.81
N HIS A 276 -4.51 -30.37 3.52
CA HIS A 276 -4.72 -30.30 4.96
C HIS A 276 -6.19 -30.55 5.35
N LYS A 277 -7.12 -30.04 4.55
CA LYS A 277 -8.54 -30.31 4.75
C LYS A 277 -8.88 -31.79 4.60
N ALA A 278 -8.26 -32.50 3.67
CA ALA A 278 -8.44 -33.93 3.50
C ALA A 278 -7.91 -34.74 4.70
N GLU A 279 -6.88 -34.23 5.38
CA GLU A 279 -6.27 -34.84 6.57
C GLU A 279 -6.91 -34.34 7.89
N ALA A 280 -7.94 -33.47 7.81
CA ALA A 280 -8.60 -32.81 8.94
C ALA A 280 -7.61 -31.98 9.80
N GLU A 281 -6.62 -31.39 9.16
CA GLU A 281 -5.62 -30.53 9.78
C GLU A 281 -5.96 -29.05 9.55
N PRO A 282 -5.61 -28.14 10.49
CA PRO A 282 -5.80 -26.71 10.29
C PRO A 282 -4.81 -26.16 9.26
N TYR A 283 -5.24 -25.20 8.44
CA TYR A 283 -4.34 -24.51 7.50
C TYR A 283 -4.78 -23.07 7.29
N HIS A 284 -3.90 -22.11 7.54
CA HIS A 284 -4.17 -20.69 7.36
C HIS A 284 -2.92 -19.95 6.88
N PRO A 285 -2.66 -19.94 5.57
CA PRO A 285 -1.50 -19.23 5.02
C PRO A 285 -1.63 -17.72 5.18
N ILE A 286 -0.51 -17.06 5.42
CA ILE A 286 -0.40 -15.60 5.44
C ILE A 286 0.45 -15.18 4.24
N ILE A 287 -0.18 -14.55 3.26
CA ILE A 287 0.49 -14.02 2.07
C ILE A 287 0.78 -12.54 2.31
N ALA A 288 2.04 -12.17 2.33
CA ALA A 288 2.50 -10.79 2.47
C ALA A 288 3.12 -10.30 1.16
N ALA A 289 2.48 -9.37 0.48
CA ALA A 289 2.95 -8.82 -0.78
C ALA A 289 3.41 -7.36 -0.62
N GLU A 290 4.66 -7.08 -0.97
CA GLU A 290 5.23 -5.75 -0.96
C GLU A 290 5.16 -5.15 -2.37
N GLU A 291 4.45 -4.02 -2.51
CA GLU A 291 4.25 -3.28 -3.76
C GLU A 291 3.97 -4.19 -4.98
N PRO A 292 2.96 -5.08 -4.89
CA PRO A 292 2.72 -6.06 -5.95
C PRO A 292 2.32 -5.44 -7.29
N GLU A 293 1.98 -4.15 -7.30
CA GLU A 293 1.70 -3.34 -8.48
C GLU A 293 2.94 -2.92 -9.26
N ALA A 294 4.14 -3.04 -8.69
CA ALA A 294 5.37 -2.61 -9.33
C ALA A 294 5.52 -3.25 -10.72
N HIS A 295 5.87 -2.45 -11.71
CA HIS A 295 6.05 -2.86 -13.11
C HIS A 295 4.79 -3.37 -13.84
N LEU A 296 3.59 -3.25 -13.24
CA LEU A 296 2.34 -3.66 -13.88
C LEU A 296 1.57 -2.49 -14.48
N HIS A 297 1.02 -2.71 -15.67
CA HIS A 297 0.06 -1.78 -16.26
C HIS A 297 -1.20 -1.68 -15.37
N PRO A 298 -1.87 -0.50 -15.25
CA PRO A 298 -3.03 -0.32 -14.37
C PRO A 298 -4.15 -1.36 -14.51
N ASN A 299 -4.43 -1.83 -15.72
CA ASN A 299 -5.42 -2.90 -15.93
C ASN A 299 -4.98 -4.25 -15.36
N ALA A 300 -3.68 -4.57 -15.48
CA ALA A 300 -3.10 -5.78 -14.89
C ALA A 300 -3.10 -5.70 -13.35
N GLN A 301 -2.85 -4.52 -12.78
CA GLN A 301 -2.97 -4.29 -11.33
C GLN A 301 -4.35 -4.70 -10.81
N ARG A 302 -5.44 -4.24 -11.46
CA ARG A 302 -6.81 -4.58 -11.05
C ARG A 302 -7.06 -6.09 -11.05
N SER A 303 -6.64 -6.78 -12.09
CA SER A 303 -6.78 -8.25 -12.19
C SER A 303 -5.98 -8.96 -11.09
N LEU A 304 -4.74 -8.53 -10.86
CA LEU A 304 -3.89 -9.08 -9.82
C LEU A 304 -4.52 -8.96 -8.44
N PHE A 305 -5.05 -7.78 -8.09
CA PHE A 305 -5.64 -7.55 -6.77
C PHE A 305 -6.89 -8.37 -6.52
N THR A 306 -7.76 -8.49 -7.53
CA THR A 306 -8.91 -9.39 -7.42
C THR A 306 -8.49 -10.81 -7.09
N GLN A 307 -7.37 -11.26 -7.67
CA GLN A 307 -6.84 -12.60 -7.43
C GLN A 307 -6.17 -12.73 -6.06
N LEU A 308 -5.38 -11.74 -5.62
CA LEU A 308 -4.75 -11.74 -4.30
C LEU A 308 -5.80 -11.70 -3.18
N PHE A 309 -6.81 -10.85 -3.31
CA PHE A 309 -7.86 -10.70 -2.29
C PHE A 309 -8.78 -11.92 -2.20
N SER A 310 -8.82 -12.75 -3.24
CA SER A 310 -9.53 -14.04 -3.24
C SER A 310 -8.65 -15.24 -2.84
N ALA A 311 -7.39 -15.00 -2.43
CA ALA A 311 -6.52 -16.08 -1.99
C ALA A 311 -7.00 -16.66 -0.65
N THR A 312 -6.67 -17.93 -0.43
CA THR A 312 -6.91 -18.63 0.84
C THR A 312 -6.09 -18.01 1.96
N GLY A 313 -6.65 -18.03 3.17
CA GLY A 313 -5.99 -17.53 4.37
C GLY A 313 -6.02 -16.01 4.46
N GLN A 314 -4.95 -15.41 4.96
CA GLN A 314 -4.82 -13.97 5.16
C GLN A 314 -3.89 -13.34 4.12
N THR A 315 -4.29 -12.22 3.54
CA THR A 315 -3.48 -11.46 2.59
C THR A 315 -3.16 -10.08 3.16
N ILE A 316 -1.88 -9.75 3.23
CA ILE A 316 -1.38 -8.46 3.70
C ILE A 316 -0.60 -7.82 2.57
N VAL A 317 -1.03 -6.64 2.12
CA VAL A 317 -0.42 -5.95 0.98
C VAL A 317 0.07 -4.58 1.43
N SER A 318 1.32 -4.25 1.15
CA SER A 318 1.76 -2.85 1.21
C SER A 318 1.72 -2.24 -0.19
N THR A 319 1.25 -1.00 -0.30
CA THR A 319 1.09 -0.35 -1.61
C THR A 319 1.29 1.15 -1.56
N HIS A 320 1.73 1.69 -2.68
CA HIS A 320 1.73 3.11 -3.01
C HIS A 320 0.72 3.46 -4.11
N SER A 321 -0.06 2.48 -4.59
CA SER A 321 -1.04 2.69 -5.66
C SER A 321 -2.39 3.19 -5.12
N PRO A 322 -2.83 4.40 -5.49
CA PRO A 322 -4.19 4.86 -5.21
C PRO A 322 -5.26 3.93 -5.80
N TYR A 323 -4.96 3.30 -6.94
CA TYR A 323 -5.87 2.36 -7.59
C TYR A 323 -6.09 1.10 -6.77
N LEU A 324 -5.04 0.59 -6.13
CA LEU A 324 -5.13 -0.57 -5.26
C LEU A 324 -5.90 -0.24 -3.99
N ALA A 325 -5.54 0.85 -3.32
CA ALA A 325 -6.26 1.32 -2.15
C ALA A 325 -7.75 1.55 -2.45
N ALA A 326 -8.07 2.05 -3.66
CA ALA A 326 -9.43 2.24 -4.13
C ALA A 326 -10.23 0.94 -4.35
N MET A 327 -9.57 -0.17 -4.63
CA MET A 327 -10.22 -1.48 -4.81
C MET A 327 -10.48 -2.20 -3.48
N CYS A 328 -9.82 -1.79 -2.42
CA CYS A 328 -9.94 -2.37 -1.10
C CYS A 328 -11.20 -1.84 -0.39
N ALA A 329 -11.88 -2.70 0.35
CA ALA A 329 -12.91 -2.23 1.27
C ALA A 329 -12.25 -1.38 2.38
N PHE A 330 -12.82 -0.23 2.71
CA PHE A 330 -12.26 0.70 3.70
C PHE A 330 -11.89 0.07 5.05
N PRO A 331 -12.69 -0.84 5.63
CA PRO A 331 -12.33 -1.50 6.89
C PRO A 331 -11.02 -2.31 6.82
N ASN A 332 -10.58 -2.65 5.61
CA ASN A 332 -9.35 -3.40 5.37
C ASN A 332 -8.10 -2.50 5.25
N LEU A 333 -8.28 -1.19 5.15
CA LEU A 333 -7.16 -0.24 5.11
C LEU A 333 -6.51 -0.11 6.49
N ARG A 334 -5.17 -0.03 6.48
CA ARG A 334 -4.34 0.29 7.63
C ARG A 334 -3.37 1.38 7.22
N SER A 335 -3.64 2.60 7.68
CA SER A 335 -2.78 3.75 7.41
C SER A 335 -1.66 3.79 8.44
N LEU A 336 -0.43 3.86 7.97
CA LEU A 336 0.76 3.98 8.79
C LEU A 336 1.30 5.40 8.71
N SER A 337 1.56 6.00 9.85
CA SER A 337 2.16 7.34 9.96
C SER A 337 3.30 7.32 10.97
N ALA A 338 4.46 7.81 10.57
CA ALA A 338 5.61 7.98 11.45
C ALA A 338 5.59 9.39 12.06
N ARG A 339 5.54 9.47 13.40
CA ARG A 339 5.56 10.74 14.15
C ARG A 339 6.38 10.57 15.42
N GLY A 340 7.28 11.53 15.70
CA GLY A 340 8.10 11.49 16.92
C GLY A 340 8.89 10.20 17.09
N GLY A 341 9.49 9.68 16.01
CA GLY A 341 10.26 8.43 16.05
C GLY A 341 9.44 7.14 16.14
N HIS A 342 8.11 7.22 16.17
CA HIS A 342 7.22 6.06 16.28
C HIS A 342 6.27 5.94 15.09
N THR A 343 6.04 4.70 14.63
CA THR A 343 5.00 4.40 13.65
C THR A 343 3.69 4.10 14.37
N GLN A 344 2.65 4.82 14.01
CA GLN A 344 1.28 4.58 14.45
C GLN A 344 0.46 3.98 13.31
N CYS A 345 -0.45 3.08 13.64
CA CYS A 345 -1.38 2.47 12.70
C CYS A 345 -2.79 2.96 12.96
N TYR A 346 -3.42 3.48 11.93
CA TYR A 346 -4.78 3.97 11.93
C TYR A 346 -5.66 3.07 11.07
N SER A 347 -6.93 2.95 11.44
CA SER A 347 -7.95 2.24 10.68
C SER A 347 -9.22 3.07 10.64
N LEU A 348 -10.09 2.77 9.69
CA LEU A 348 -11.38 3.45 9.64
C LEU A 348 -12.11 3.28 10.98
N ILE A 349 -12.81 4.34 11.41
CA ILE A 349 -13.62 4.30 12.63
C ILE A 349 -14.71 3.24 12.51
N ASP A 350 -14.98 2.56 13.62
CA ASP A 350 -16.10 1.62 13.72
C ASP A 350 -17.45 2.35 13.68
N GLY A 351 -18.48 1.65 13.22
CA GLY A 351 -19.87 2.15 13.28
C GLY A 351 -20.30 3.01 12.09
N LEU A 352 -19.51 3.10 11.01
CA LEU A 352 -19.99 3.67 9.75
C LEU A 352 -21.01 2.75 9.10
N SER A 353 -22.14 3.32 8.67
CA SER A 353 -23.16 2.60 7.92
C SER A 353 -22.71 2.24 6.50
N ASP A 354 -23.33 1.23 5.90
CA ASP A 354 -23.09 0.86 4.50
C ASP A 354 -23.31 2.03 3.53
N GLU A 355 -24.24 2.95 3.83
CA GLU A 355 -24.50 4.13 3.00
C GLU A 355 -23.35 5.13 3.11
N GLU A 356 -22.81 5.36 4.30
CA GLU A 356 -21.64 6.21 4.52
C GLU A 356 -20.42 5.64 3.83
N LEU A 357 -20.17 4.34 3.95
CA LEU A 357 -19.07 3.65 3.26
C LEU A 357 -19.19 3.76 1.73
N LYS A 358 -20.39 3.57 1.17
CA LYS A 358 -20.65 3.76 -0.26
C LYS A 358 -20.50 5.21 -0.70
N SER A 359 -20.91 6.16 0.14
CA SER A 359 -20.73 7.60 -0.12
C SER A 359 -19.25 7.98 -0.13
N LEU A 360 -18.50 7.54 0.88
CA LEU A 360 -17.05 7.72 0.97
C LEU A 360 -16.35 7.16 -0.28
N HIS A 361 -16.69 5.93 -0.66
CA HIS A 361 -16.07 5.30 -1.84
C HIS A 361 -16.34 6.09 -3.12
N ARG A 362 -17.58 6.55 -3.34
CA ARG A 362 -17.92 7.31 -4.53
C ARG A 362 -17.28 8.69 -4.57
N GLN A 363 -17.27 9.40 -3.43
CA GLN A 363 -16.85 10.80 -3.37
C GLN A 363 -15.34 10.98 -3.24
N VAL A 364 -14.67 10.05 -2.55
CA VAL A 364 -13.24 10.19 -2.26
C VAL A 364 -12.38 9.33 -3.16
N ILE A 365 -12.69 8.04 -3.24
CA ILE A 365 -11.77 7.09 -3.88
C ILE A 365 -11.82 7.16 -5.40
N ARG A 366 -12.99 7.35 -5.97
CA ARG A 366 -13.15 7.34 -7.42
C ARG A 366 -12.39 8.46 -8.11
N ASP A 367 -12.39 9.64 -7.50
CA ASP A 367 -11.86 10.85 -8.13
C ASP A 367 -10.57 11.36 -7.45
N LYS A 368 -10.33 11.03 -6.17
CA LYS A 368 -9.24 11.60 -5.35
C LYS A 368 -8.56 10.57 -4.45
N GLY A 369 -8.28 9.37 -4.95
CA GLY A 369 -7.61 8.29 -4.19
C GLY A 369 -6.25 8.69 -3.59
N GLU A 370 -5.62 9.72 -4.12
CA GLU A 370 -4.36 10.30 -3.61
C GLU A 370 -4.47 10.85 -2.19
N VAL A 371 -5.68 11.25 -1.76
CA VAL A 371 -5.95 11.71 -0.38
C VAL A 371 -5.50 10.68 0.66
N LEU A 372 -5.58 9.38 0.34
CA LEU A 372 -5.16 8.30 1.25
C LEU A 372 -3.66 8.29 1.57
N PHE A 373 -2.85 9.00 0.79
CA PHE A 373 -1.39 9.05 0.92
C PHE A 373 -0.88 10.41 1.38
N ALA A 374 -1.78 11.35 1.67
CA ALA A 374 -1.42 12.68 2.12
C ALA A 374 -0.85 12.67 3.55
N LYS A 375 0.15 13.51 3.81
CA LYS A 375 0.61 13.82 5.17
C LYS A 375 -0.32 14.81 5.87
N ALA A 376 -0.97 15.67 5.10
CA ALA A 376 -2.02 16.59 5.54
C ALA A 376 -2.95 16.92 4.37
N LEU A 377 -4.16 17.36 4.67
CA LEU A 377 -5.22 17.64 3.71
C LEU A 377 -5.77 19.05 3.91
N ILE A 378 -5.97 19.79 2.82
CA ILE A 378 -6.75 21.02 2.81
C ILE A 378 -7.98 20.79 1.94
N LEU A 379 -9.15 20.94 2.52
CA LEU A 379 -10.44 20.83 1.83
C LEU A 379 -11.03 22.20 1.59
N PHE A 380 -11.64 22.40 0.42
CA PHE A 380 -12.36 23.62 0.05
C PHE A 380 -13.59 23.30 -0.80
N GLU A 381 -14.44 24.31 -1.06
CA GLU A 381 -15.77 24.08 -1.59
C GLU A 381 -15.76 23.70 -3.08
N GLY A 382 -15.07 24.47 -3.94
CA GLY A 382 -15.34 24.49 -5.36
C GLY A 382 -14.18 24.15 -6.28
N GLN A 383 -14.52 24.05 -7.56
CA GLN A 383 -13.57 23.74 -8.63
C GLN A 383 -12.68 24.95 -9.01
N THR A 384 -13.12 26.17 -8.73
CA THR A 384 -12.30 27.38 -8.94
C THR A 384 -11.08 27.32 -8.02
N GLU A 385 -11.31 26.99 -6.75
CA GLU A 385 -10.24 26.82 -5.76
C GLU A 385 -9.32 25.63 -6.15
N ASP A 386 -9.89 24.53 -6.66
CA ASP A 386 -9.10 23.34 -7.08
C ASP A 386 -8.03 23.69 -8.14
N GLN A 387 -8.31 24.69 -8.98
CA GLN A 387 -7.37 25.18 -9.98
C GLN A 387 -6.44 26.29 -9.48
N VAL A 388 -6.92 27.16 -8.59
CA VAL A 388 -6.18 28.38 -8.18
C VAL A 388 -5.35 28.14 -6.92
N VAL A 389 -5.87 27.42 -5.91
CA VAL A 389 -5.19 27.22 -4.63
C VAL A 389 -3.83 26.52 -4.75
N PRO A 390 -3.59 25.56 -5.68
CA PRO A 390 -2.27 25.02 -5.89
C PRO A 390 -1.21 26.08 -6.22
N SER A 391 -1.54 27.07 -7.07
CA SER A 391 -0.62 28.17 -7.41
C SER A 391 -0.38 29.10 -6.21
N MET A 392 -1.39 29.33 -5.38
CA MET A 392 -1.24 30.08 -4.13
C MET A 392 -0.33 29.35 -3.13
N PHE A 393 -0.46 28.03 -3.02
CA PHE A 393 0.42 27.21 -2.20
C PHE A 393 1.87 27.29 -2.67
N GLU A 394 2.09 27.19 -3.98
CA GLU A 394 3.42 27.30 -4.58
C GLU A 394 4.03 28.69 -4.36
N ARG A 395 3.24 29.73 -4.49
CA ARG A 395 3.65 31.12 -4.17
C ARG A 395 4.01 31.29 -2.69
N TRP A 396 3.33 30.57 -1.79
CA TRP A 396 3.57 30.66 -0.35
C TRP A 396 4.83 29.94 0.09
N PHE A 397 5.02 28.70 -0.38
CA PHE A 397 6.08 27.80 0.08
C PHE A 397 7.28 27.72 -0.88
N GLY A 398 7.20 28.26 -2.08
CA GLY A 398 8.20 28.08 -3.14
C GLY A 398 8.30 26.63 -3.65
N ALA A 399 7.27 25.81 -3.39
CA ALA A 399 7.22 24.39 -3.73
C ALA A 399 5.78 23.93 -3.90
N THR A 400 5.55 22.90 -4.72
CA THR A 400 4.22 22.35 -4.95
C THR A 400 3.69 21.64 -3.71
N ALA A 401 2.37 21.60 -3.54
CA ALA A 401 1.74 20.90 -2.42
C ALA A 401 2.12 19.41 -2.37
N PHE A 402 2.16 18.74 -3.52
CA PHE A 402 2.58 17.34 -3.61
C PHE A 402 4.00 17.10 -3.12
N SER A 403 4.95 17.99 -3.44
CA SER A 403 6.33 17.85 -2.98
C SER A 403 6.48 17.94 -1.46
N LYS A 404 5.54 18.62 -0.80
CA LYS A 404 5.45 18.73 0.66
C LYS A 404 4.56 17.65 1.29
N GLY A 405 3.94 16.79 0.47
CA GLY A 405 3.02 15.72 0.92
C GLY A 405 1.64 16.26 1.33
N VAL A 406 1.28 17.47 0.91
CA VAL A 406 -0.03 18.06 1.17
C VAL A 406 -0.94 17.80 -0.02
N ASN A 407 -2.16 17.33 0.24
CA ASN A 407 -3.19 17.20 -0.79
C ASN A 407 -4.20 18.36 -0.65
N LEU A 408 -4.53 18.96 -1.79
CA LEU A 408 -5.49 20.06 -1.92
C LEU A 408 -6.72 19.49 -2.64
N ALA A 409 -7.90 19.56 -2.03
CA ALA A 409 -9.05 18.86 -2.60
C ALA A 409 -10.37 19.66 -2.49
N ALA A 410 -11.02 19.91 -3.62
CA ALA A 410 -12.39 20.40 -3.64
C ALA A 410 -13.37 19.28 -3.30
N VAL A 411 -14.33 19.57 -2.43
CA VAL A 411 -15.42 18.63 -2.09
C VAL A 411 -16.61 18.75 -3.05
N ASN A 412 -16.56 19.71 -3.97
CA ASN A 412 -17.62 20.03 -4.94
C ASN A 412 -18.97 20.29 -4.29
N GLY A 413 -18.99 21.20 -3.36
CA GLY A 413 -20.10 21.61 -2.53
C GLY A 413 -19.68 21.77 -1.07
N ARG A 414 -20.64 21.72 -0.13
CA ARG A 414 -20.37 21.94 1.29
C ARG A 414 -20.38 20.69 2.15
N ASN A 415 -20.41 19.50 1.56
CA ASN A 415 -20.43 18.24 2.32
C ASN A 415 -19.01 17.75 2.63
N TYR A 416 -18.42 18.30 3.69
CA TYR A 416 -17.07 17.94 4.15
C TYR A 416 -17.00 16.64 4.97
N VAL A 417 -18.14 16.20 5.53
CA VAL A 417 -18.22 15.10 6.48
C VAL A 417 -17.54 13.81 6.01
N PRO A 418 -17.80 13.32 4.78
CA PRO A 418 -17.20 12.06 4.32
C PRO A 418 -15.67 12.15 4.27
N TYR A 419 -15.15 13.25 3.71
CA TYR A 419 -13.69 13.46 3.62
C TYR A 419 -13.05 13.57 4.99
N LEU A 420 -13.68 14.30 5.92
CA LEU A 420 -13.18 14.51 7.26
C LEU A 420 -13.17 13.18 8.06
N LYS A 421 -14.27 12.42 8.02
CA LYS A 421 -14.34 11.10 8.65
C LYS A 421 -13.24 10.17 8.14
N LEU A 422 -13.02 10.12 6.82
CA LEU A 422 -11.96 9.29 6.24
C LEU A 422 -10.56 9.76 6.65
N ALA A 423 -10.26 11.04 6.43
CA ALA A 423 -8.92 11.59 6.66
C ALA A 423 -8.49 11.44 8.13
N LEU A 424 -9.32 11.85 9.06
CA LEU A 424 -9.01 11.78 10.50
C LEU A 424 -8.97 10.34 11.00
N SER A 425 -9.85 9.45 10.51
CA SER A 425 -9.79 8.02 10.83
C SER A 425 -8.47 7.38 10.40
N LEU A 426 -7.88 7.85 9.30
CA LEU A 426 -6.61 7.36 8.78
C LEU A 426 -5.40 8.14 9.30
N GLY A 427 -5.59 9.03 10.27
CA GLY A 427 -4.51 9.80 10.88
C GLY A 427 -3.97 10.91 9.99
N ILE A 428 -4.78 11.43 9.06
CA ILE A 428 -4.43 12.53 8.15
C ILE A 428 -5.00 13.83 8.72
N PRO A 429 -4.18 14.75 9.25
CA PRO A 429 -4.65 16.03 9.75
C PRO A 429 -5.23 16.88 8.63
N THR A 430 -6.34 17.55 8.90
CA THR A 430 -7.17 18.18 7.87
C THR A 430 -7.53 19.61 8.24
N VAL A 431 -7.32 20.54 7.31
CA VAL A 431 -7.86 21.89 7.38
C VAL A 431 -9.02 22.02 6.40
N ILE A 432 -10.12 22.62 6.83
CA ILE A 432 -11.21 23.04 5.95
C ILE A 432 -11.12 24.56 5.77
N VAL A 433 -11.19 25.02 4.53
CA VAL A 433 -11.39 26.43 4.17
C VAL A 433 -12.72 26.52 3.44
N SER A 434 -13.69 27.23 4.01
CA SER A 434 -15.05 27.32 3.47
C SER A 434 -15.45 28.76 3.18
N ASP A 435 -16.34 28.92 2.21
CA ASP A 435 -17.02 30.18 1.94
C ASP A 435 -17.74 30.69 3.18
N ASN A 436 -17.92 32.01 3.27
CA ASN A 436 -18.67 32.68 4.35
C ASN A 436 -19.85 33.50 3.79
N ASP A 437 -20.37 33.05 2.69
CA ASP A 437 -21.49 33.68 1.99
C ASP A 437 -22.86 33.19 2.48
N THR A 438 -23.90 33.82 1.95
CA THR A 438 -25.29 33.38 2.13
C THR A 438 -25.91 33.17 0.76
N LYS A 439 -26.19 31.93 0.38
CA LYS A 439 -26.84 31.55 -0.87
C LYS A 439 -28.25 31.03 -0.57
N ASN A 440 -29.25 31.61 -1.25
CA ASN A 440 -30.67 31.22 -1.09
C ASN A 440 -31.17 31.24 0.39
N GLY A 441 -30.70 32.20 1.18
CA GLY A 441 -31.08 32.34 2.58
C GLY A 441 -30.43 31.35 3.55
N VAL A 442 -29.47 30.52 3.06
CA VAL A 442 -28.69 29.59 3.90
C VAL A 442 -27.26 30.11 4.02
N SER A 443 -26.80 30.33 5.25
CA SER A 443 -25.43 30.70 5.55
C SER A 443 -24.51 29.48 5.36
N SER A 444 -23.46 29.61 4.54
CA SER A 444 -22.43 28.59 4.35
C SER A 444 -21.74 28.25 5.67
N LYS A 445 -21.42 29.26 6.45
CA LYS A 445 -20.83 29.07 7.79
C LYS A 445 -21.73 28.27 8.73
N ALA A 446 -23.02 28.63 8.82
CA ALA A 446 -23.93 27.94 9.73
C ALA A 446 -24.15 26.46 9.34
N ASP A 447 -24.14 26.16 8.05
CA ASP A 447 -24.25 24.78 7.53
C ASP A 447 -22.99 23.96 7.93
N VAL A 448 -21.80 24.48 7.67
CA VAL A 448 -20.55 23.80 8.00
C VAL A 448 -20.35 23.65 9.51
N ASP A 449 -20.61 24.70 10.31
CA ASP A 449 -20.57 24.63 11.77
C ASP A 449 -21.50 23.53 12.30
N GLY A 450 -22.70 23.40 11.71
CA GLY A 450 -23.66 22.34 12.06
C GLY A 450 -23.15 20.93 11.71
N GLN A 451 -22.40 20.76 10.62
CA GLN A 451 -21.77 19.50 10.27
C GLN A 451 -20.67 19.11 11.27
N ILE A 452 -19.80 20.06 11.62
CA ILE A 452 -18.71 19.83 12.57
C ILE A 452 -19.26 19.54 13.97
N ALA A 453 -20.29 20.28 14.42
CA ALA A 453 -20.94 20.02 15.69
C ALA A 453 -21.50 18.60 15.81
N ARG A 454 -22.10 18.06 14.72
CA ARG A 454 -22.59 16.67 14.68
C ARG A 454 -21.45 15.67 14.86
N ILE A 455 -20.35 15.80 14.10
CA ILE A 455 -19.18 14.90 14.23
C ILE A 455 -18.59 14.98 15.64
N THR A 456 -18.50 16.18 16.22
CA THR A 456 -18.01 16.38 17.58
C THR A 456 -18.89 15.66 18.62
N ALA A 457 -20.21 15.70 18.44
CA ALA A 457 -21.15 15.03 19.33
C ALA A 457 -21.05 13.49 19.26
N GLU A 458 -20.72 12.93 18.11
CA GLU A 458 -20.48 11.49 17.93
C GLU A 458 -19.26 10.99 18.71
N LYS A 459 -18.32 11.85 19.13
CA LYS A 459 -17.07 11.54 19.84
C LYS A 459 -16.21 10.44 19.19
N SER A 460 -16.41 10.21 17.91
CA SER A 460 -15.75 9.14 17.15
C SER A 460 -14.41 9.58 16.56
N LEU A 461 -14.15 10.90 16.49
CA LEU A 461 -12.96 11.48 15.88
C LEU A 461 -12.30 12.51 16.81
N ASP A 462 -10.96 12.58 16.76
CA ASP A 462 -10.21 13.63 17.40
C ASP A 462 -10.22 14.90 16.53
N LEU A 463 -10.96 15.91 16.95
CA LEU A 463 -11.01 17.24 16.35
C LEU A 463 -10.11 18.25 17.09
N GLY A 464 -9.13 17.77 17.83
CA GLY A 464 -8.16 18.63 18.51
C GLY A 464 -7.30 19.44 17.53
N ALA A 465 -6.70 20.52 18.04
CA ALA A 465 -5.95 21.50 17.25
C ALA A 465 -4.77 20.91 16.44
N ASN A 466 -4.28 19.72 16.82
CA ASN A 466 -3.21 19.01 16.11
C ASN A 466 -3.70 18.18 14.92
N TRP A 467 -5.03 18.04 14.77
CA TRP A 467 -5.64 17.16 13.78
C TRP A 467 -6.63 17.85 12.87
N PHE A 468 -7.25 18.92 13.36
CA PHE A 468 -8.32 19.60 12.65
C PHE A 468 -8.27 21.10 12.82
N ARG A 469 -8.52 21.82 11.74
CA ARG A 469 -8.73 23.27 11.74
C ARG A 469 -9.82 23.62 10.74
N LEU A 470 -10.65 24.62 11.10
CA LEU A 470 -11.69 25.18 10.24
C LEU A 470 -11.44 26.69 10.10
N GLU A 471 -11.33 27.15 8.88
CA GLU A 471 -11.14 28.54 8.51
C GLU A 471 -12.25 28.97 7.56
N TYR A 472 -12.66 30.23 7.64
CA TYR A 472 -13.67 30.82 6.78
C TYR A 472 -13.10 31.99 6.00
N LEU A 473 -13.56 32.18 4.77
CA LEU A 473 -13.31 33.38 4.00
C LEU A 473 -13.93 34.61 4.71
N THR A 474 -13.58 35.80 4.26
CA THR A 474 -14.10 37.05 4.83
C THR A 474 -15.64 37.12 4.67
N ASP A 475 -16.34 37.46 5.73
CA ASP A 475 -17.81 37.64 5.70
C ASP A 475 -18.16 38.91 4.89
N PRO A 476 -19.08 38.88 3.93
CA PRO A 476 -19.93 37.77 3.43
C PRO A 476 -19.45 37.21 2.07
N PHE A 477 -18.19 36.84 1.92
CA PHE A 477 -17.60 36.50 0.62
C PHE A 477 -17.59 35.00 0.33
N ASP A 478 -17.80 34.67 -0.97
CA ASP A 478 -17.36 33.46 -1.61
C ASP A 478 -15.94 33.67 -2.16
N PHE A 479 -15.34 32.64 -2.76
CA PHE A 479 -13.95 32.69 -3.22
C PHE A 479 -13.72 33.76 -4.28
N GLU A 480 -14.63 33.95 -5.26
CA GLU A 480 -14.52 34.98 -6.29
C GLU A 480 -14.54 36.39 -5.71
N ALA A 481 -15.43 36.64 -4.74
CA ALA A 481 -15.50 37.93 -4.07
C ALA A 481 -14.25 38.19 -3.20
N GLU A 482 -13.73 37.15 -2.53
CA GLU A 482 -12.51 37.23 -1.74
C GLU A 482 -11.31 37.66 -2.57
N LEU A 483 -11.14 37.06 -3.78
CA LEU A 483 -10.04 37.39 -4.69
C LEU A 483 -10.05 38.87 -5.10
N ILE A 484 -11.23 39.43 -5.38
CA ILE A 484 -11.36 40.82 -5.87
C ILE A 484 -11.34 41.81 -4.70
N LYS A 485 -12.20 41.59 -3.65
CA LYS A 485 -12.44 42.59 -2.62
C LYS A 485 -11.43 42.55 -1.48
N SER A 486 -10.97 41.35 -1.10
CA SER A 486 -10.00 41.21 0.00
C SER A 486 -8.56 41.19 -0.49
N CYS A 487 -8.28 40.44 -1.55
CA CYS A 487 -6.92 40.32 -2.08
C CYS A 487 -6.58 41.41 -3.14
N GLY A 488 -7.59 42.11 -3.68
CA GLY A 488 -7.38 43.12 -4.70
C GLY A 488 -6.76 42.61 -6.00
N LEU A 489 -7.12 41.37 -6.40
CA LEU A 489 -6.57 40.68 -7.57
C LEU A 489 -7.32 41.00 -8.87
N LYS A 490 -7.97 42.17 -8.92
CA LYS A 490 -8.67 42.62 -10.15
C LYS A 490 -7.79 42.64 -11.41
N PRO A 491 -6.54 43.17 -11.35
CA PRO A 491 -5.66 43.13 -12.51
C PRO A 491 -5.32 41.71 -12.97
N GLU A 492 -5.01 40.80 -12.05
CA GLU A 492 -4.66 39.40 -12.33
C GLU A 492 -5.85 38.64 -12.93
N VAL A 493 -7.05 38.88 -12.41
CA VAL A 493 -8.30 38.32 -12.96
C VAL A 493 -8.56 38.83 -14.36
N ILE A 494 -8.39 40.13 -14.61
CA ILE A 494 -8.51 40.71 -15.97
C ILE A 494 -7.51 40.04 -16.90
N ASP A 495 -6.24 39.92 -16.50
CA ASP A 495 -5.22 39.24 -17.30
C ASP A 495 -5.57 37.80 -17.62
N SER A 496 -6.12 37.07 -16.68
CA SER A 496 -6.58 35.69 -16.92
C SER A 496 -7.69 35.60 -17.97
N PHE A 497 -8.65 36.50 -17.90
CA PHE A 497 -9.68 36.62 -18.93
C PHE A 497 -9.08 37.04 -20.31
N MET A 498 -8.06 37.86 -20.31
CA MET A 498 -7.40 38.29 -21.56
C MET A 498 -6.67 37.12 -22.22
N VAL A 499 -5.91 36.32 -21.46
CA VAL A 499 -5.25 35.10 -21.98
C VAL A 499 -6.30 34.12 -22.54
N MET A 500 -7.40 33.91 -21.81
CA MET A 500 -8.51 33.07 -22.29
C MET A 500 -9.10 33.60 -23.62
N LYS A 501 -9.30 34.92 -23.74
CA LYS A 501 -9.89 35.53 -24.94
C LYS A 501 -8.92 35.56 -26.13
N GLU A 502 -7.63 35.72 -25.87
CA GLU A 502 -6.58 35.63 -26.88
C GLU A 502 -6.51 34.26 -27.55
N GLY A 503 -6.62 33.19 -26.75
CA GLY A 503 -6.73 31.80 -27.26
C GLY A 503 -7.96 31.57 -28.15
N PHE A 504 -9.02 32.37 -27.97
CA PHE A 504 -10.22 32.30 -28.80
C PHE A 504 -10.14 33.20 -30.04
N ASN A 505 -9.64 34.43 -29.87
CA ASN A 505 -9.50 35.40 -30.97
C ASN A 505 -8.26 36.30 -30.75
N PRO A 506 -7.14 36.06 -31.43
CA PRO A 506 -5.89 36.78 -31.23
C PRO A 506 -5.86 38.16 -31.90
N ASN A 507 -6.97 38.67 -32.45
CA ASN A 507 -6.99 39.98 -33.11
C ASN A 507 -6.67 41.10 -32.09
N PRO A 508 -5.62 41.93 -32.30
CA PRO A 508 -5.21 42.96 -31.35
C PRO A 508 -6.30 44.01 -31.05
N GLN A 509 -7.09 44.41 -32.03
CA GLN A 509 -8.17 45.37 -31.81
C GLN A 509 -9.29 44.78 -30.96
N PHE A 510 -9.61 43.50 -31.16
CA PHE A 510 -10.55 42.78 -30.31
C PHE A 510 -10.05 42.70 -28.87
N LEU A 511 -8.78 42.35 -28.67
CA LEU A 511 -8.18 42.23 -27.34
C LEU A 511 -8.14 43.59 -26.61
N ILE A 512 -7.78 44.70 -27.30
CA ILE A 512 -7.80 46.04 -26.70
C ILE A 512 -9.21 46.40 -26.25
N ALA A 513 -10.22 46.16 -27.08
CA ALA A 513 -11.61 46.46 -26.75
C ALA A 513 -12.11 45.60 -25.57
N GLN A 514 -11.74 44.30 -25.51
CA GLN A 514 -12.10 43.43 -24.43
C GLN A 514 -11.45 43.82 -23.09
N ARG A 515 -10.15 44.20 -23.12
CA ARG A 515 -9.45 44.71 -21.94
C ARG A 515 -10.13 45.96 -21.39
N ALA A 516 -10.38 46.94 -22.24
CA ALA A 516 -11.06 48.17 -21.83
C ALA A 516 -12.46 47.91 -21.25
N ALA A 517 -13.20 46.94 -21.82
CA ALA A 517 -14.50 46.54 -21.31
C ALA A 517 -14.41 45.87 -19.91
N LEU A 518 -13.38 45.05 -19.67
CA LEU A 518 -13.17 44.40 -18.35
C LEU A 518 -12.69 45.41 -17.31
N GLU A 519 -11.77 46.30 -17.65
CA GLU A 519 -11.26 47.37 -16.78
C GLU A 519 -12.35 48.35 -16.37
N GLY A 520 -13.31 48.62 -17.26
CA GLY A 520 -14.46 49.47 -16.99
C GLY A 520 -15.53 48.86 -16.08
N LYS A 521 -15.46 47.58 -15.77
CA LYS A 521 -16.42 46.90 -14.86
C LYS A 521 -16.17 47.27 -13.41
N SER A 522 -17.26 47.42 -12.67
CA SER A 522 -17.18 47.45 -11.21
C SER A 522 -16.73 46.08 -10.67
N ASP A 523 -16.26 46.03 -9.41
CA ASP A 523 -15.84 44.79 -8.77
C ASP A 523 -16.98 43.77 -8.72
N ASP A 524 -18.21 44.18 -8.39
CA ASP A 524 -19.39 43.29 -8.38
C ASP A 524 -19.72 42.75 -9.78
N GLN A 525 -19.59 43.56 -10.81
CA GLN A 525 -19.79 43.11 -12.22
C GLN A 525 -18.73 42.11 -12.65
N LEU A 526 -17.48 42.29 -12.19
CA LEU A 526 -16.41 41.37 -12.52
C LEU A 526 -16.57 40.04 -11.75
N ILE A 527 -16.94 40.11 -10.49
CA ILE A 527 -17.25 38.91 -9.67
C ILE A 527 -18.37 38.10 -10.32
N GLU A 528 -19.43 38.75 -10.78
CA GLU A 528 -20.52 38.07 -11.46
C GLU A 528 -20.08 37.43 -12.80
N GLU A 529 -19.15 38.08 -13.53
CA GLU A 529 -18.55 37.49 -14.73
C GLU A 529 -17.68 36.24 -14.37
N MET A 530 -16.92 36.29 -13.27
CA MET A 530 -16.14 35.14 -12.77
C MET A 530 -17.06 33.99 -12.47
N ARG A 531 -18.14 34.19 -11.72
CA ARG A 531 -19.15 33.17 -11.38
C ARG A 531 -19.80 32.57 -12.62
N ASN A 532 -20.12 33.40 -13.62
CA ASN A 532 -20.70 32.96 -14.90
C ASN A 532 -19.69 32.19 -15.76
N ALA A 533 -18.42 32.58 -15.73
CA ALA A 533 -17.35 31.89 -16.45
C ALA A 533 -17.01 30.52 -15.80
N LYS A 534 -17.34 30.32 -14.53
CA LYS A 534 -16.98 29.14 -13.73
C LYS A 534 -15.46 28.85 -13.83
N THR A 535 -15.11 27.62 -14.14
CA THR A 535 -13.70 27.17 -14.20
C THR A 535 -12.95 27.57 -15.48
N ARG A 536 -13.57 28.30 -16.43
CA ARG A 536 -12.93 28.60 -17.71
C ARG A 536 -11.74 29.57 -17.59
N TYR A 537 -11.74 30.46 -16.61
CA TYR A 537 -10.67 31.44 -16.40
C TYR A 537 -9.67 31.00 -15.32
N SER A 538 -10.07 30.15 -14.40
CA SER A 538 -9.33 29.86 -13.16
C SER A 538 -7.98 29.18 -13.41
N GLY A 539 -7.86 28.31 -14.43
CA GLY A 539 -6.56 27.77 -14.83
C GLY A 539 -5.59 28.85 -15.32
N PHE A 540 -6.07 29.78 -16.14
CA PHE A 540 -5.26 30.94 -16.59
C PHE A 540 -4.93 31.89 -15.43
N LEU A 541 -5.84 32.04 -14.44
CA LEU A 541 -5.55 32.79 -13.23
C LEU A 541 -4.41 32.16 -12.43
N ALA A 542 -4.39 30.85 -12.31
CA ALA A 542 -3.31 30.12 -11.65
C ALA A 542 -1.94 30.45 -12.29
N ASP A 543 -1.87 30.44 -13.64
CA ASP A 543 -0.65 30.78 -14.37
C ASP A 543 -0.23 32.24 -14.14
N VAL A 544 -1.18 33.18 -14.22
CA VAL A 544 -0.94 34.63 -13.97
C VAL A 544 -0.39 34.85 -12.55
N LEU A 545 -0.91 34.14 -11.55
CA LEU A 545 -0.43 34.22 -10.16
C LEU A 545 1.00 33.72 -10.01
N ILE A 546 1.37 32.64 -10.70
CA ILE A 546 2.74 32.11 -10.72
C ILE A 546 3.69 33.08 -11.40
N GLU A 547 3.31 33.63 -12.58
CA GLU A 547 4.13 34.61 -13.33
C GLU A 547 4.37 35.90 -12.55
N ASN A 548 3.44 36.31 -11.69
CA ASN A 548 3.52 37.49 -10.84
C ASN A 548 3.87 38.80 -11.57
N LYS A 549 3.29 39.04 -12.74
CA LYS A 549 3.54 40.25 -13.56
C LYS A 549 3.29 41.55 -12.79
N HIS A 550 2.39 41.54 -11.83
CA HIS A 550 2.03 42.71 -11.01
C HIS A 550 2.90 42.89 -9.77
N ASN A 551 3.94 42.07 -9.58
CA ASN A 551 4.89 42.14 -8.47
C ASN A 551 4.24 42.14 -7.06
N LYS A 552 3.15 41.39 -6.87
CA LYS A 552 2.49 41.28 -5.56
C LYS A 552 3.27 40.37 -4.61
N THR A 553 3.21 40.69 -3.34
CA THR A 553 3.74 39.81 -2.29
C THR A 553 2.88 38.57 -2.15
N ARG A 554 3.44 37.49 -1.58
CA ARG A 554 2.69 36.25 -1.34
C ARG A 554 1.48 36.47 -0.43
N GLU A 555 1.60 37.38 0.54
CA GLU A 555 0.52 37.73 1.48
C GLU A 555 -0.64 38.46 0.77
N ALA A 556 -0.35 39.22 -0.27
CA ALA A 556 -1.38 39.94 -1.03
C ALA A 556 -2.14 39.01 -2.01
N VAL A 557 -1.52 37.91 -2.42
CA VAL A 557 -2.10 36.99 -3.42
C VAL A 557 -2.96 35.91 -2.74
N VAL A 558 -2.64 35.54 -1.50
CA VAL A 558 -3.30 34.44 -0.79
C VAL A 558 -4.34 34.98 0.21
N PRO A 559 -5.61 34.58 0.13
CA PRO A 559 -6.64 34.94 1.11
C PRO A 559 -6.25 34.59 2.55
N GLN A 560 -6.70 35.38 3.52
CA GLN A 560 -6.32 35.20 4.94
C GLN A 560 -6.63 33.80 5.45
N ALA A 561 -7.79 33.22 5.09
CA ALA A 561 -8.18 31.88 5.50
C ALA A 561 -7.19 30.82 4.99
N PHE A 562 -6.73 30.95 3.73
CA PHE A 562 -5.70 30.06 3.20
C PHE A 562 -4.32 30.30 3.81
N ARG A 563 -3.97 31.56 4.17
CA ARG A 563 -2.73 31.84 4.92
C ARG A 563 -2.72 31.13 6.27
N ASN A 564 -3.85 31.17 6.99
CA ASN A 564 -4.01 30.48 8.27
C ASN A 564 -3.92 28.96 8.06
N ALA A 565 -4.56 28.42 7.03
CA ALA A 565 -4.49 27.00 6.67
C ALA A 565 -3.05 26.57 6.37
N PHE A 566 -2.33 27.33 5.56
CA PHE A 566 -0.93 27.05 5.22
C PHE A 566 -0.01 27.11 6.44
N SER A 567 -0.16 28.10 7.30
CA SER A 567 0.60 28.19 8.55
C SER A 567 0.28 27.03 9.51
N THR A 568 -0.97 26.58 9.56
CA THR A 568 -1.37 25.41 10.34
C THR A 568 -0.68 24.15 9.83
N ILE A 569 -0.70 23.91 8.51
CA ILE A 569 -0.02 22.78 7.89
C ILE A 569 1.49 22.83 8.10
N GLU A 570 2.09 24.02 7.96
CA GLU A 570 3.50 24.25 8.24
C GLU A 570 3.88 23.82 9.65
N GLY A 571 3.08 24.19 10.66
CA GLY A 571 3.27 23.77 12.05
C GLY A 571 3.10 22.26 12.26
N TRP A 572 2.10 21.64 11.61
CA TRP A 572 1.86 20.20 11.76
C TRP A 572 2.93 19.32 11.13
N LEU A 573 3.48 19.75 10.00
CA LEU A 573 4.44 18.95 9.21
C LEU A 573 5.90 19.39 9.39
N ASN A 574 6.18 20.42 10.23
CA ASN A 574 7.49 21.04 10.38
C ASN A 574 8.11 21.39 9.01
N LEU A 575 7.30 21.97 8.12
CA LEU A 575 7.74 22.41 6.80
C LEU A 575 8.59 23.68 6.98
N THR A 576 9.89 23.56 6.81
CA THR A 576 10.82 24.69 6.76
C THR A 576 11.17 25.03 5.31
#